data_4e5fdebc22085487e13235194cadea19
#
_entry.id   4e5fdebc22085487e13235194cadea19
#
_cell.length_a   1.000
_cell.length_b   1.000
_cell.length_c   1.000
_cell.angle_alpha   90.00
_cell.angle_beta   90.00
_cell.angle_gamma   90.00
#
_symmetry.space_group_name_H-M   'P 1'
#
loop_
_entity.id
_entity.type
_entity.pdbx_description
1 polymer ?
#
loop_
_entity_poly.entity_id
_entity_poly.type
_entity_poly.pdbx_seq_one_letter_code
_entity_poly.pdbx_strand_id
1 'polypeptide(L)'
;KVFIEINQKSILGLEMQRKLRSENGGELPKKNSGTFPAQISYNGENYNIKIRTKGVRNIHWRKKDKTSYKIDIRGDKRLWGLEEFSLQKPITRNHTYEFIFHELLGYVDLINIKYFLVNLFLNDQDLGVYTVEESFSKELIERQNKRNGPIFGLSEELGEYYPNVRYELYSENFWINNFPKLTSDLFSTLNNIKLGNFHVNDHFDVDKWAKYFAIIDLTGAYHGSLSKSVKSYYNPTTGLFEPIGYDLHKGAGTFENFILLDFLQEESPKCSFLCDHKDWYLKFLQNKNKELNYKFINSYVKYLKKFSEEVFVEDFLRKYEKKIKSYNESIYADYSKTDRITWEGLGLFVYDSSYLSKRADLIRNKINSIKLENISISSSKGFFIFEDYQASNFPVKGK
;
A
#
# COMPACT_ATOMS: atom_id res chain seq x y z
N LYS A 1 8.25 -24.57 0.75
CA LYS A 1 7.65 -24.93 2.05
C LYS A 1 8.41 -24.21 3.16
N VAL A 2 7.69 -23.78 4.16
CA VAL A 2 8.22 -23.12 5.37
C VAL A 2 7.66 -23.84 6.57
N PHE A 3 8.51 -24.17 7.51
CA PHE A 3 8.12 -24.89 8.73
C PHE A 3 8.39 -24.02 9.94
N ILE A 4 7.42 -23.90 10.83
CA ILE A 4 7.56 -23.23 12.13
C ILE A 4 7.40 -24.26 13.22
N GLU A 5 8.41 -24.38 14.06
CA GLU A 5 8.38 -25.19 15.28
C GLU A 5 8.22 -24.26 16.49
N ILE A 6 7.20 -24.56 17.29
CA ILE A 6 6.83 -23.73 18.43
C ILE A 6 6.44 -24.64 19.62
N ASN A 7 6.94 -24.34 20.80
CA ASN A 7 6.64 -25.11 21.99
C ASN A 7 5.19 -24.83 22.51
N GLN A 8 4.68 -25.75 23.32
CA GLN A 8 3.30 -25.70 23.83
C GLN A 8 2.98 -24.39 24.59
N LYS A 9 3.92 -23.87 25.38
CA LYS A 9 3.75 -22.61 26.12
C LYS A 9 3.52 -21.42 25.17
N SER A 10 4.27 -21.37 24.09
CA SER A 10 4.16 -20.32 23.07
C SER A 10 2.88 -20.46 22.24
N ILE A 11 2.43 -21.69 21.96
CA ILE A 11 1.11 -21.93 21.31
C ILE A 11 -0.01 -21.37 22.18
N LEU A 12 -0.03 -21.69 23.48
CA LEU A 12 -1.02 -21.16 24.42
C LEU A 12 -1.00 -19.63 24.45
N GLY A 13 0.20 -19.03 24.37
CA GLY A 13 0.35 -17.58 24.29
C GLY A 13 -0.26 -16.99 23.03
N LEU A 14 -0.07 -17.60 21.85
CA LEU A 14 -0.69 -17.18 20.59
C LEU A 14 -2.23 -17.34 20.62
N GLU A 15 -2.72 -18.42 21.21
CA GLU A 15 -4.17 -18.64 21.40
C GLU A 15 -4.77 -17.58 22.32
N MET A 16 -4.09 -17.23 23.40
CA MET A 16 -4.49 -16.15 24.30
C MET A 16 -4.54 -14.80 23.57
N GLN A 17 -3.53 -14.47 22.75
CA GLN A 17 -3.55 -13.26 21.95
C GLN A 17 -4.73 -13.24 20.98
N ARG A 18 -5.03 -14.37 20.31
CA ARG A 18 -6.17 -14.48 19.41
C ARG A 18 -7.50 -14.26 20.14
N LYS A 19 -7.65 -14.85 21.34
CA LYS A 19 -8.84 -14.66 22.19
C LYS A 19 -8.99 -13.19 22.59
N LEU A 20 -7.93 -12.55 23.07
CA LEU A 20 -7.94 -11.14 23.46
C LEU A 20 -8.30 -10.22 22.29
N ARG A 21 -7.85 -10.51 21.06
CA ARG A 21 -8.28 -9.76 19.87
C ARG A 21 -9.77 -9.89 19.62
N SER A 22 -10.33 -11.08 19.82
CA SER A 22 -11.78 -11.32 19.68
C SER A 22 -12.59 -10.53 20.71
N GLU A 23 -12.08 -10.41 21.91
CA GLU A 23 -12.73 -9.70 23.02
C GLU A 23 -12.60 -8.18 22.94
N ASN A 24 -11.54 -7.66 22.28
CA ASN A 24 -11.23 -6.23 22.19
C ASN A 24 -11.34 -5.65 20.79
N GLY A 25 -12.27 -6.14 19.97
CA GLY A 25 -12.52 -5.59 18.62
C GLY A 25 -11.33 -5.72 17.65
N GLY A 26 -10.41 -6.65 17.92
CA GLY A 26 -9.21 -6.91 17.10
C GLY A 26 -7.92 -6.31 17.69
N GLU A 27 -8.01 -5.41 18.62
CA GLU A 27 -6.83 -4.84 19.27
C GLU A 27 -6.21 -5.80 20.29
N LEU A 28 -4.91 -5.70 20.43
CA LEU A 28 -4.16 -6.46 21.41
C LEU A 28 -3.63 -5.50 22.49
N PRO A 29 -4.10 -5.62 23.74
CA PRO A 29 -3.64 -4.75 24.82
C PRO A 29 -2.11 -4.74 24.93
N LYS A 30 -1.48 -3.59 25.17
CA LYS A 30 -0.01 -3.43 25.23
C LYS A 30 0.66 -4.48 26.12
N LYS A 31 0.09 -4.78 27.30
CA LYS A 31 0.60 -5.80 28.22
C LYS A 31 0.61 -7.23 27.65
N ASN A 32 -0.17 -7.48 26.59
CA ASN A 32 -0.32 -8.79 25.94
C ASN A 32 0.28 -8.82 24.53
N SER A 33 0.89 -7.72 24.06
CA SER A 33 1.46 -7.58 22.71
C SER A 33 2.83 -8.22 22.56
N GLY A 34 3.31 -8.94 23.59
CA GLY A 34 4.58 -9.65 23.58
C GLY A 34 4.69 -10.69 22.46
N THR A 35 5.91 -11.08 22.18
CA THR A 35 6.26 -12.11 21.20
C THR A 35 6.66 -13.39 21.91
N PHE A 36 6.54 -14.53 21.22
CA PHE A 36 6.90 -15.85 21.71
C PHE A 36 8.08 -16.41 20.91
N PRO A 37 8.99 -17.17 21.55
CA PRO A 37 10.09 -17.83 20.87
C PRO A 37 9.58 -18.99 20.02
N ALA A 38 10.16 -19.13 18.82
CA ALA A 38 9.93 -20.24 17.91
C ALA A 38 11.16 -20.40 16.98
N GLN A 39 11.15 -21.43 16.15
CA GLN A 39 12.12 -21.63 15.09
C GLN A 39 11.40 -21.72 13.74
N ILE A 40 11.96 -21.11 12.70
CA ILE A 40 11.48 -21.21 11.33
C ILE A 40 12.54 -21.88 10.46
N SER A 41 12.15 -22.84 9.64
CA SER A 41 13.02 -23.58 8.74
C SER A 41 12.62 -23.37 7.29
N TYR A 42 13.61 -23.13 6.44
CA TYR A 42 13.44 -22.98 5.00
C TYR A 42 14.66 -23.52 4.26
N ASN A 43 14.46 -24.40 3.27
CA ASN A 43 15.53 -25.04 2.48
C ASN A 43 16.65 -25.67 3.32
N GLY A 44 16.30 -26.26 4.46
CA GLY A 44 17.25 -26.93 5.36
C GLY A 44 18.00 -25.99 6.32
N GLU A 45 17.80 -24.70 6.24
CA GLU A 45 18.34 -23.73 7.20
C GLU A 45 17.33 -23.38 8.29
N ASN A 46 17.84 -23.19 9.50
CA ASN A 46 17.05 -22.86 10.69
C ASN A 46 17.35 -21.44 11.16
N TYR A 47 16.28 -20.73 11.56
CA TYR A 47 16.31 -19.37 12.08
C TYR A 47 15.54 -19.29 13.38
N ASN A 48 16.18 -18.76 14.42
CA ASN A 48 15.45 -18.42 15.64
C ASN A 48 14.57 -17.19 15.39
N ILE A 49 13.33 -17.26 15.81
CA ILE A 49 12.35 -16.20 15.59
C ILE A 49 11.61 -15.81 16.88
N LYS A 50 11.04 -14.63 16.84
CA LYS A 50 9.92 -14.26 17.68
C LYS A 50 8.66 -14.16 16.83
N ILE A 51 7.56 -14.73 17.34
CA ILE A 51 6.28 -14.79 16.66
C ILE A 51 5.17 -14.19 17.52
N ARG A 52 4.23 -13.50 16.91
CA ARG A 52 2.97 -13.06 17.54
C ARG A 52 1.84 -13.03 16.52
N THR A 53 0.59 -12.98 16.99
CA THR A 53 -0.56 -12.79 16.10
C THR A 53 -0.52 -11.40 15.45
N LYS A 54 -0.98 -11.31 14.18
CA LYS A 54 -1.07 -10.05 13.41
C LYS A 54 -2.52 -9.66 13.13
N GLY A 55 -2.73 -8.36 12.98
CA GLY A 55 -3.89 -7.74 12.36
C GLY A 55 -5.01 -7.37 13.34
N VAL A 56 -5.60 -6.19 13.13
CA VAL A 56 -6.77 -5.70 13.88
C VAL A 56 -8.05 -6.33 13.33
N ARG A 57 -8.18 -6.47 12.01
CA ARG A 57 -9.38 -7.03 11.38
C ARG A 57 -9.52 -8.54 11.67
N ASN A 58 -10.76 -8.99 11.90
CA ASN A 58 -11.08 -10.38 12.27
C ASN A 58 -10.61 -11.41 11.21
N ILE A 59 -10.49 -11.01 9.95
CA ILE A 59 -9.97 -11.84 8.86
C ILE A 59 -8.59 -12.43 9.18
N HIS A 60 -7.78 -11.77 10.00
CA HIS A 60 -6.43 -12.24 10.38
C HIS A 60 -6.44 -13.36 11.42
N TRP A 61 -7.43 -13.43 12.31
CA TRP A 61 -7.39 -14.28 13.51
C TRP A 61 -8.69 -15.02 13.84
N ARG A 62 -9.78 -14.79 13.08
CA ARG A 62 -11.08 -15.43 13.34
C ARG A 62 -10.99 -16.95 13.28
N LYS A 63 -10.25 -17.54 12.34
CA LYS A 63 -10.02 -18.97 12.23
C LYS A 63 -8.74 -19.35 12.94
N LYS A 64 -8.84 -20.38 13.83
CA LYS A 64 -7.71 -20.86 14.63
C LYS A 64 -6.60 -21.46 13.76
N ASP A 65 -6.96 -22.25 12.79
CA ASP A 65 -6.10 -22.99 11.87
C ASP A 65 -5.49 -22.16 10.75
N LYS A 66 -5.93 -20.91 10.60
CA LYS A 66 -5.43 -19.99 9.56
C LYS A 66 -5.23 -18.57 10.12
N THR A 67 -4.47 -18.45 11.19
CA THR A 67 -4.15 -17.17 11.83
C THR A 67 -2.97 -16.49 11.14
N SER A 68 -3.02 -15.16 11.02
CA SER A 68 -1.88 -14.36 10.53
C SER A 68 -0.88 -14.08 11.64
N TYR A 69 0.41 -14.12 11.29
CA TYR A 69 1.52 -13.96 12.24
C TYR A 69 2.44 -12.83 11.82
N LYS A 70 3.02 -12.15 12.79
CA LYS A 70 4.20 -11.30 12.62
C LYS A 70 5.42 -12.07 13.10
N ILE A 71 6.47 -12.08 12.28
CA ILE A 71 7.71 -12.80 12.48
C ILE A 71 8.86 -11.79 12.59
N ASP A 72 9.73 -12.01 13.54
CA ASP A 72 10.93 -11.22 13.80
C ASP A 72 12.10 -12.23 13.91
N ILE A 73 13.02 -12.20 12.95
CA ILE A 73 14.20 -13.05 12.90
C ILE A 73 15.21 -12.56 13.94
N ARG A 74 15.80 -13.48 14.67
CA ARG A 74 16.75 -13.19 15.75
C ARG A 74 18.19 -13.39 15.32
N GLY A 75 19.09 -12.52 15.79
CA GLY A 75 20.49 -12.53 15.45
C GLY A 75 20.78 -11.89 14.09
N ASP A 76 21.92 -12.23 13.49
CA ASP A 76 22.43 -11.57 12.27
C ASP A 76 21.92 -12.19 10.97
N LYS A 77 21.21 -13.33 11.07
CA LYS A 77 20.63 -13.99 9.90
C LYS A 77 19.43 -13.24 9.36
N ARG A 78 19.17 -13.42 8.09
CA ARG A 78 17.99 -12.89 7.38
C ARG A 78 17.38 -14.00 6.54
N LEU A 79 16.05 -14.17 6.64
CA LEU A 79 15.31 -15.09 5.79
C LEU A 79 14.75 -14.31 4.60
N TRP A 80 15.08 -14.71 3.39
CA TRP A 80 14.79 -13.97 2.13
C TRP A 80 15.34 -12.54 2.10
N GLY A 81 16.36 -12.23 2.91
CA GLY A 81 16.88 -10.88 3.10
C GLY A 81 15.97 -10.01 3.97
N LEU A 82 15.08 -10.62 4.78
CA LEU A 82 14.17 -9.94 5.69
C LEU A 82 14.53 -10.25 7.13
N GLU A 83 14.50 -9.21 7.97
CA GLU A 83 14.57 -9.34 9.43
C GLU A 83 13.18 -9.52 10.03
N GLU A 84 12.22 -8.75 9.52
CA GLU A 84 10.85 -8.73 10.00
C GLU A 84 9.88 -8.84 8.82
N PHE A 85 8.89 -9.70 8.94
CA PHE A 85 7.84 -9.89 7.94
C PHE A 85 6.56 -10.44 8.56
N SER A 86 5.50 -10.46 7.78
CA SER A 86 4.25 -11.09 8.18
C SER A 86 4.00 -12.34 7.34
N LEU A 87 3.44 -13.35 7.99
CA LEU A 87 2.81 -14.50 7.34
C LEU A 87 1.30 -14.34 7.47
N GLN A 88 0.61 -14.17 6.37
CA GLN A 88 -0.83 -13.92 6.40
C GLN A 88 -1.58 -14.63 5.27
N LYS A 89 -2.89 -14.77 5.45
CA LYS A 89 -3.72 -15.38 4.41
C LYS A 89 -3.75 -14.50 3.16
N PRO A 90 -3.69 -15.06 1.94
CA PRO A 90 -3.78 -14.26 0.72
C PRO A 90 -5.03 -13.36 0.65
N ILE A 91 -6.16 -13.82 1.18
CA ILE A 91 -7.40 -13.05 1.22
C ILE A 91 -7.29 -11.73 2.01
N THR A 92 -6.37 -11.63 2.97
CA THR A 92 -6.20 -10.40 3.78
C THR A 92 -5.71 -9.21 2.96
N ARG A 93 -5.19 -9.47 1.76
CA ARG A 93 -4.68 -8.48 0.79
C ARG A 93 -5.24 -8.74 -0.61
N ASN A 94 -6.46 -9.21 -0.71
CA ASN A 94 -7.11 -9.44 -1.99
C ASN A 94 -6.34 -10.37 -2.95
N HIS A 95 -5.74 -11.43 -2.39
CA HIS A 95 -5.12 -12.52 -3.13
C HIS A 95 -3.99 -12.07 -4.10
N THR A 96 -4.08 -12.42 -5.37
CA THR A 96 -3.06 -12.13 -6.39
C THR A 96 -3.00 -10.64 -6.76
N TYR A 97 -4.04 -9.86 -6.46
CA TYR A 97 -4.05 -8.42 -6.78
C TYR A 97 -2.98 -7.64 -6.03
N GLU A 98 -2.72 -7.94 -4.75
CA GLU A 98 -1.64 -7.30 -3.99
C GLU A 98 -0.27 -7.60 -4.59
N PHE A 99 -0.05 -8.85 -5.04
CA PHE A 99 1.16 -9.22 -5.75
C PHE A 99 1.33 -8.38 -7.02
N ILE A 100 0.28 -8.27 -7.86
CA ILE A 100 0.29 -7.47 -9.09
C ILE A 100 0.62 -5.99 -8.78
N PHE A 101 0.02 -5.44 -7.74
CA PHE A 101 0.28 -4.06 -7.32
C PHE A 101 1.76 -3.82 -6.99
N HIS A 102 2.36 -4.68 -6.18
CA HIS A 102 3.78 -4.54 -5.83
C HIS A 102 4.72 -4.76 -7.02
N GLU A 103 4.41 -5.68 -7.91
CA GLU A 103 5.19 -5.86 -9.14
C GLU A 103 5.04 -4.65 -10.09
N LEU A 104 3.85 -4.03 -10.18
CA LEU A 104 3.66 -2.78 -10.93
C LEU A 104 4.47 -1.62 -10.34
N LEU A 105 4.46 -1.46 -9.01
CA LEU A 105 5.28 -0.44 -8.35
C LEU A 105 6.77 -0.62 -8.70
N GLY A 106 7.29 -1.85 -8.60
CA GLY A 106 8.67 -2.16 -8.99
C GLY A 106 8.92 -1.98 -10.49
N TYR A 107 7.94 -2.29 -11.35
CA TYR A 107 8.04 -2.14 -12.80
C TYR A 107 8.20 -0.68 -13.24
N VAL A 108 7.66 0.26 -12.46
CA VAL A 108 7.77 1.70 -12.71
C VAL A 108 8.77 2.41 -11.80
N ASP A 109 9.68 1.67 -11.15
CA ASP A 109 10.71 2.21 -10.27
C ASP A 109 10.14 3.03 -9.10
N LEU A 110 9.16 2.44 -8.41
CA LEU A 110 8.66 2.91 -7.12
C LEU A 110 9.01 1.92 -6.02
N ILE A 111 9.07 2.40 -4.77
CA ILE A 111 9.34 1.53 -3.62
C ILE A 111 8.21 0.52 -3.49
N ASN A 112 8.58 -0.77 -3.54
CA ASN A 112 7.67 -1.90 -3.41
C ASN A 112 8.14 -2.85 -2.32
N ILE A 113 7.22 -3.46 -1.59
CA ILE A 113 7.54 -4.50 -0.61
C ILE A 113 7.65 -5.86 -1.28
N LYS A 114 8.44 -6.77 -0.70
CA LYS A 114 8.40 -8.19 -1.08
C LYS A 114 7.06 -8.77 -0.66
N TYR A 115 6.35 -9.32 -1.64
CA TYR A 115 5.07 -9.97 -1.43
C TYR A 115 5.00 -11.24 -2.27
N PHE A 116 5.00 -12.42 -1.62
CA PHE A 116 5.04 -13.71 -2.32
C PHE A 116 4.41 -14.83 -1.50
N LEU A 117 4.08 -15.94 -2.17
CA LEU A 117 3.41 -17.08 -1.56
C LEU A 117 4.39 -18.11 -1.00
N VAL A 118 4.02 -18.71 0.12
CA VAL A 118 4.67 -19.87 0.72
C VAL A 118 3.62 -20.88 1.21
N ASN A 119 3.97 -22.17 1.26
CA ASN A 119 3.21 -23.16 2.00
C ASN A 119 3.75 -23.25 3.42
N LEU A 120 2.91 -22.95 4.41
CA LEU A 120 3.26 -22.88 5.82
C LEU A 120 2.86 -24.16 6.56
N PHE A 121 3.81 -24.70 7.32
CA PHE A 121 3.59 -25.79 8.28
C PHE A 121 3.87 -25.27 9.69
N LEU A 122 3.01 -25.58 10.64
CA LEU A 122 3.17 -25.25 12.06
C LEU A 122 3.11 -26.52 12.87
N ASN A 123 4.23 -26.93 13.49
CA ASN A 123 4.36 -28.20 14.22
C ASN A 123 3.75 -29.37 13.40
N ASP A 124 4.27 -29.57 12.19
CA ASP A 124 3.86 -30.60 11.23
C ASP A 124 2.39 -30.46 10.67
N GLN A 125 1.61 -29.54 11.18
CA GLN A 125 0.28 -29.24 10.62
C GLN A 125 0.43 -28.39 9.35
N ASP A 126 -0.07 -28.88 8.22
CA ASP A 126 -0.17 -28.11 6.98
C ASP A 126 -1.25 -27.04 7.12
N LEU A 127 -0.82 -25.77 7.15
CA LEU A 127 -1.70 -24.61 7.21
C LEU A 127 -2.04 -24.05 5.80
N GLY A 128 -1.47 -24.66 4.74
CA GLY A 128 -1.67 -24.27 3.35
C GLY A 128 -0.95 -22.99 2.95
N VAL A 129 -1.50 -22.26 1.99
CA VAL A 129 -0.88 -21.10 1.37
C VAL A 129 -0.97 -19.87 2.25
N TYR A 130 0.18 -19.26 2.49
CA TYR A 130 0.35 -17.96 3.14
C TYR A 130 1.09 -17.00 2.22
N THR A 131 0.89 -15.71 2.42
CA THR A 131 1.74 -14.67 1.86
C THR A 131 2.79 -14.24 2.86
N VAL A 132 4.01 -14.06 2.38
CA VAL A 132 5.05 -13.28 3.05
C VAL A 132 4.87 -11.83 2.64
N GLU A 133 4.72 -10.95 3.62
CA GLU A 133 4.64 -9.50 3.43
C GLU A 133 5.77 -8.84 4.20
N GLU A 134 6.68 -8.17 3.50
CA GLU A 134 7.82 -7.46 4.06
C GLU A 134 7.37 -6.32 4.98
N SER A 135 8.08 -6.12 6.09
CA SER A 135 7.84 -5.00 7.01
C SER A 135 8.58 -3.74 6.55
N PHE A 136 8.15 -2.59 7.08
CA PHE A 136 8.77 -1.29 6.80
C PHE A 136 10.03 -1.12 7.65
N SER A 137 11.16 -1.46 7.06
CA SER A 137 12.47 -1.47 7.73
C SER A 137 13.55 -0.87 6.82
N LYS A 138 14.78 -0.75 7.35
CA LYS A 138 15.91 -0.29 6.54
C LYS A 138 16.20 -1.26 5.39
N GLU A 139 16.00 -2.56 5.56
CA GLU A 139 16.24 -3.58 4.53
C GLU A 139 15.37 -3.34 3.30
N LEU A 140 14.12 -2.90 3.49
CA LEU A 140 13.25 -2.48 2.38
C LEU A 140 13.91 -1.36 1.56
N ILE A 141 14.44 -0.35 2.23
CA ILE A 141 15.01 0.84 1.59
C ILE A 141 16.36 0.51 0.92
N GLU A 142 17.24 -0.23 1.62
CA GLU A 142 18.54 -0.66 1.08
C GLU A 142 18.37 -1.55 -0.15
N ARG A 143 17.38 -2.44 -0.16
CA ARG A 143 17.05 -3.29 -1.32
C ARG A 143 16.64 -2.47 -2.56
N GLN A 144 16.09 -1.30 -2.36
CA GLN A 144 15.75 -0.35 -3.43
C GLN A 144 16.96 0.51 -3.87
N ASN A 145 18.17 0.17 -3.43
CA ASN A 145 19.38 0.96 -3.66
C ASN A 145 19.26 2.42 -3.16
N LYS A 146 18.51 2.61 -2.07
CA LYS A 146 18.30 3.91 -1.44
C LYS A 146 19.03 3.97 -0.10
N ARG A 147 19.40 5.18 0.29
CA ARG A 147 20.02 5.45 1.58
C ARG A 147 19.00 5.25 2.69
N ASN A 148 19.40 4.63 3.82
CA ASN A 148 18.52 4.49 4.98
C ASN A 148 17.99 5.85 5.43
N GLY A 149 16.69 5.93 5.67
CA GLY A 149 15.99 7.14 6.07
C GLY A 149 14.67 6.80 6.79
N PRO A 150 14.09 7.76 7.54
CA PRO A 150 12.87 7.54 8.29
C PRO A 150 11.68 7.16 7.40
N ILE A 151 10.88 6.21 7.87
CA ILE A 151 9.61 5.83 7.24
C ILE A 151 8.48 6.25 8.17
N PHE A 152 7.54 7.03 7.63
CA PHE A 152 6.35 7.48 8.34
C PHE A 152 5.09 6.82 7.78
N GLY A 153 4.14 6.54 8.66
CA GLY A 153 2.77 6.20 8.32
C GLY A 153 1.80 7.05 9.10
N LEU A 154 0.54 7.07 8.70
CA LEU A 154 -0.52 7.59 9.54
C LEU A 154 -1.05 6.45 10.41
N SER A 155 -1.42 6.77 11.65
CA SER A 155 -1.98 5.78 12.57
C SER A 155 -3.26 5.16 12.01
N GLU A 156 -3.40 3.85 12.18
CA GLU A 156 -4.63 3.12 11.82
C GLU A 156 -5.64 3.07 12.96
N GLU A 157 -5.57 4.00 13.92
CA GLU A 157 -6.52 4.04 15.03
C GLU A 157 -7.96 4.07 14.51
N LEU A 158 -8.77 3.18 15.06
CA LEU A 158 -10.16 3.02 14.63
C LEU A 158 -10.96 4.31 14.88
N GLY A 159 -11.63 4.80 13.83
CA GLY A 159 -12.50 5.96 13.89
C GLY A 159 -11.82 7.31 13.67
N GLU A 160 -10.50 7.36 13.50
CA GLU A 160 -9.82 8.59 13.09
C GLU A 160 -9.68 8.67 11.58
N TYR A 161 -10.09 9.79 10.99
CA TYR A 161 -9.97 10.11 9.57
C TYR A 161 -9.08 11.33 9.38
N TYR A 162 -8.45 11.43 8.21
CA TYR A 162 -7.71 12.62 7.83
C TYR A 162 -8.61 13.88 7.94
N PRO A 163 -8.18 15.01 8.56
CA PRO A 163 -6.81 15.32 9.02
C PRO A 163 -6.48 14.94 10.48
N ASN A 164 -7.35 14.25 11.20
CA ASN A 164 -7.19 14.01 12.65
C ASN A 164 -6.18 12.91 13.00
N VAL A 165 -5.89 11.99 12.06
CA VAL A 165 -4.92 10.91 12.25
C VAL A 165 -3.51 11.43 12.55
N ARG A 166 -2.76 10.67 13.37
CA ARG A 166 -1.39 11.01 13.76
C ARG A 166 -0.37 10.32 12.86
N TYR A 167 0.78 10.95 12.71
CA TYR A 167 1.93 10.28 12.10
C TYR A 167 2.62 9.36 13.10
N GLU A 168 2.99 8.19 12.63
CA GLU A 168 3.81 7.19 13.33
C GLU A 168 5.13 7.03 12.59
N LEU A 169 6.20 6.77 13.34
CA LEU A 169 7.54 6.55 12.81
C LEU A 169 7.93 5.09 12.99
N TYR A 170 8.29 4.42 11.90
CA TYR A 170 8.83 3.07 11.96
C TYR A 170 10.25 3.08 12.54
N SER A 171 10.56 2.07 13.37
CA SER A 171 11.83 2.02 14.14
C SER A 171 12.05 3.27 14.99
N GLU A 172 10.97 3.78 15.62
CA GLU A 172 10.91 5.05 16.35
C GLU A 172 12.06 5.24 17.32
N ASN A 173 12.33 4.24 18.18
CA ASN A 173 13.41 4.30 19.16
C ASN A 173 14.78 4.54 18.53
N PHE A 174 15.05 3.93 17.37
CA PHE A 174 16.30 4.16 16.65
C PHE A 174 16.43 5.61 16.18
N TRP A 175 15.37 6.12 15.52
CA TRP A 175 15.41 7.48 14.95
C TRP A 175 15.41 8.56 16.01
N ILE A 176 14.59 8.44 17.06
CA ILE A 176 14.53 9.43 18.15
C ILE A 176 15.86 9.47 18.92
N ASN A 177 16.46 8.32 19.22
CA ASN A 177 17.69 8.27 20.00
C ASN A 177 18.92 8.71 19.22
N ASN A 178 18.99 8.42 17.91
CA ASN A 178 20.18 8.72 17.11
C ASN A 178 20.06 10.02 16.30
N PHE A 179 18.84 10.46 15.95
CA PHE A 179 18.57 11.61 15.09
C PHE A 179 17.38 12.45 15.60
N PRO A 180 17.38 12.89 16.88
CA PRO A 180 16.21 13.51 17.52
C PRO A 180 15.75 14.80 16.80
N LYS A 181 16.70 15.66 16.39
CA LYS A 181 16.39 16.91 15.69
C LYS A 181 15.74 16.63 14.32
N LEU A 182 16.36 15.77 13.50
CA LEU A 182 15.81 15.39 12.19
C LEU A 182 14.39 14.85 12.36
N THR A 183 14.19 13.95 13.31
CA THR A 183 12.90 13.30 13.56
C THR A 183 11.83 14.35 13.94
N SER A 184 12.16 15.27 14.85
CA SER A 184 11.26 16.35 15.26
C SER A 184 10.89 17.28 14.08
N ASP A 185 11.89 17.67 13.28
CA ASP A 185 11.69 18.55 12.13
C ASP A 185 10.79 17.88 11.06
N LEU A 186 10.97 16.57 10.82
CA LEU A 186 10.13 15.82 9.88
C LEU A 186 8.69 15.66 10.37
N PHE A 187 8.48 15.38 11.67
CA PHE A 187 7.14 15.36 12.25
C PHE A 187 6.45 16.73 12.12
N SER A 188 7.18 17.81 12.41
CA SER A 188 6.66 19.16 12.26
C SER A 188 6.28 19.45 10.81
N THR A 189 7.13 19.09 9.85
CA THR A 189 6.88 19.26 8.41
C THR A 189 5.60 18.52 7.99
N LEU A 190 5.47 17.25 8.33
CA LEU A 190 4.29 16.43 7.97
C LEU A 190 3.01 16.98 8.60
N ASN A 191 3.06 17.43 9.87
CA ASN A 191 1.91 18.06 10.51
C ASN A 191 1.54 19.39 9.87
N ASN A 192 2.51 20.23 9.49
CA ASN A 192 2.24 21.49 8.79
C ASN A 192 1.62 21.26 7.41
N ILE A 193 2.07 20.24 6.65
CA ILE A 193 1.44 19.85 5.39
C ILE A 193 -0.02 19.41 5.64
N LYS A 194 -0.23 18.59 6.67
CA LYS A 194 -1.57 18.13 7.06
C LYS A 194 -2.51 19.30 7.37
N LEU A 195 -2.03 20.30 8.08
CA LEU A 195 -2.77 21.52 8.41
C LEU A 195 -2.91 22.53 7.25
N GLY A 196 -2.23 22.29 6.12
CA GLY A 196 -2.24 23.19 4.96
C GLY A 196 -1.29 24.39 5.07
N ASN A 197 -0.38 24.38 6.04
CA ASN A 197 0.61 25.44 6.21
C ASN A 197 1.77 25.33 5.20
N PHE A 198 2.14 24.11 4.81
CA PHE A 198 3.17 23.82 3.81
C PHE A 198 2.54 23.17 2.57
N HIS A 199 3.15 23.42 1.42
CA HIS A 199 2.74 22.82 0.17
C HIS A 199 3.45 21.48 -0.05
N VAL A 200 2.73 20.49 -0.59
CA VAL A 200 3.31 19.16 -0.84
C VAL A 200 4.49 19.20 -1.81
N ASN A 201 4.47 20.12 -2.79
CA ASN A 201 5.54 20.24 -3.78
C ASN A 201 6.90 20.60 -3.20
N ASP A 202 6.94 21.16 -1.98
CA ASP A 202 8.18 21.60 -1.34
C ASP A 202 8.85 20.46 -0.57
N HIS A 203 8.07 19.43 -0.22
CA HIS A 203 8.51 18.37 0.68
C HIS A 203 8.32 16.96 0.13
N PHE A 204 7.45 16.78 -0.88
CA PHE A 204 7.15 15.49 -1.49
C PHE A 204 7.79 15.39 -2.88
N ASP A 205 8.33 14.23 -3.21
CA ASP A 205 8.79 13.94 -4.58
C ASP A 205 7.58 13.87 -5.52
N VAL A 206 7.27 15.01 -6.12
CA VAL A 206 6.07 15.19 -6.95
C VAL A 206 5.97 14.17 -8.06
N ASP A 207 7.10 13.84 -8.72
CA ASP A 207 7.11 12.88 -9.82
C ASP A 207 6.77 11.46 -9.33
N LYS A 208 7.34 11.03 -8.22
CA LYS A 208 7.06 9.71 -7.63
C LYS A 208 5.65 9.59 -7.08
N TRP A 209 5.13 10.64 -6.46
CA TRP A 209 3.76 10.63 -5.98
C TRP A 209 2.73 10.65 -7.12
N ALA A 210 2.99 11.42 -8.16
CA ALA A 210 2.17 11.42 -9.38
C ALA A 210 2.16 10.05 -10.06
N LYS A 211 3.32 9.43 -10.18
CA LYS A 211 3.49 8.07 -10.69
C LYS A 211 2.74 7.04 -9.83
N TYR A 212 2.84 7.16 -8.49
CA TYR A 212 2.14 6.30 -7.56
C TYR A 212 0.61 6.41 -7.71
N PHE A 213 0.07 7.62 -7.76
CA PHE A 213 -1.37 7.82 -7.93
C PHE A 213 -1.87 7.32 -9.29
N ALA A 214 -1.07 7.40 -10.33
CA ALA A 214 -1.42 6.81 -11.63
C ALA A 214 -1.48 5.26 -11.58
N ILE A 215 -0.59 4.61 -10.81
CA ILE A 215 -0.68 3.16 -10.54
C ILE A 215 -1.90 2.82 -9.69
N ILE A 216 -2.24 3.65 -8.71
CA ILE A 216 -3.47 3.49 -7.91
C ILE A 216 -4.70 3.49 -8.82
N ASP A 217 -4.78 4.42 -9.76
CA ASP A 217 -5.92 4.47 -10.72
C ASP A 217 -5.91 3.26 -11.65
N LEU A 218 -4.76 2.86 -12.18
CA LEU A 218 -4.66 1.69 -13.06
C LEU A 218 -5.07 0.40 -12.35
N THR A 219 -4.70 0.26 -11.08
CA THR A 219 -4.99 -0.96 -10.31
C THR A 219 -6.30 -0.90 -9.54
N GLY A 220 -6.94 0.26 -9.43
CA GLY A 220 -8.07 0.47 -8.52
C GLY A 220 -7.69 0.28 -7.04
N ALA A 221 -6.42 0.41 -6.71
CA ALA A 221 -5.83 0.15 -5.40
C ALA A 221 -6.08 1.29 -4.40
N TYR A 222 -7.26 1.88 -4.42
CA TYR A 222 -7.55 3.10 -3.65
C TYR A 222 -7.34 2.97 -2.15
N HIS A 223 -7.56 1.77 -1.59
CA HIS A 223 -7.29 1.55 -0.17
C HIS A 223 -5.79 1.77 0.15
N GLY A 224 -4.88 1.35 -0.75
CA GLY A 224 -3.44 1.57 -0.61
C GLY A 224 -3.02 3.04 -0.71
N SER A 225 -3.86 3.91 -1.26
CA SER A 225 -3.60 5.35 -1.37
C SER A 225 -4.25 6.20 -0.27
N LEU A 226 -5.10 5.60 0.58
CA LEU A 226 -5.66 6.31 1.73
C LEU A 226 -4.57 6.85 2.63
N SER A 227 -4.79 8.01 3.23
CA SER A 227 -3.82 8.64 4.12
C SER A 227 -3.29 7.71 5.22
N LYS A 228 -4.15 6.81 5.74
CA LYS A 228 -3.79 5.82 6.76
C LYS A 228 -3.00 4.62 6.23
N SER A 229 -3.11 4.30 4.94
CA SER A 229 -2.50 3.10 4.36
C SER A 229 -1.14 3.37 3.74
N VAL A 230 -1.02 4.44 2.94
CA VAL A 230 0.24 4.82 2.28
C VAL A 230 1.31 5.17 3.32
N LYS A 231 2.54 4.77 3.05
CA LYS A 231 3.69 5.14 3.88
C LYS A 231 4.58 6.11 3.12
N SER A 232 5.27 6.96 3.86
CA SER A 232 6.18 7.97 3.30
C SER A 232 7.60 7.71 3.79
N TYR A 233 8.50 7.45 2.85
CA TYR A 233 9.94 7.37 3.12
C TYR A 233 10.56 8.73 2.91
N TYR A 234 11.23 9.28 3.93
CA TYR A 234 12.07 10.46 3.76
C TYR A 234 13.41 10.06 3.16
N ASN A 235 13.68 10.51 1.95
CA ASN A 235 14.92 10.25 1.26
C ASN A 235 15.98 11.29 1.67
N PRO A 236 17.00 10.94 2.48
CA PRO A 236 18.00 11.89 2.95
C PRO A 236 18.92 12.42 1.86
N THR A 237 18.91 11.83 0.66
CA THR A 237 19.69 12.32 -0.49
C THR A 237 19.00 13.48 -1.19
N THR A 238 17.66 13.44 -1.30
CA THR A 238 16.87 14.48 -1.98
C THR A 238 16.21 15.46 -1.02
N GLY A 239 16.05 15.09 0.26
CA GLY A 239 15.29 15.85 1.24
C GLY A 239 13.77 15.76 1.05
N LEU A 240 13.28 14.78 0.27
CA LEU A 240 11.87 14.67 -0.10
C LEU A 240 11.25 13.36 0.39
N PHE A 241 9.94 13.40 0.64
CA PHE A 241 9.15 12.21 0.95
C PHE A 241 8.75 11.48 -0.33
N GLU A 242 9.02 10.18 -0.37
CA GLU A 242 8.65 9.26 -1.45
C GLU A 242 7.55 8.29 -0.98
N PRO A 243 6.59 7.88 -1.84
CA PRO A 243 5.56 6.93 -1.44
C PRO A 243 6.10 5.51 -1.34
N ILE A 244 5.59 4.76 -0.35
CA ILE A 244 5.70 3.30 -0.27
C ILE A 244 4.28 2.75 -0.37
N GLY A 245 4.00 1.96 -1.41
CA GLY A 245 2.70 1.34 -1.58
C GLY A 245 2.46 0.22 -0.55
N TYR A 246 1.24 0.16 -0.04
CA TYR A 246 0.86 -0.82 0.97
C TYR A 246 -0.66 -0.99 0.98
N ASP A 247 -1.12 -2.23 1.22
CA ASP A 247 -2.52 -2.56 1.49
C ASP A 247 -3.47 -2.14 0.36
N LEU A 248 -3.21 -2.69 -0.83
CA LEU A 248 -3.97 -2.40 -2.05
C LEU A 248 -5.48 -2.49 -1.84
N HIS A 249 -5.95 -3.54 -1.23
CA HIS A 249 -7.33 -3.88 -1.00
C HIS A 249 -8.27 -3.30 -2.07
N LYS A 250 -8.46 -4.01 -3.18
CA LYS A 250 -9.39 -3.59 -4.22
C LYS A 250 -10.78 -3.40 -3.62
N GLY A 251 -11.24 -2.15 -3.58
CA GLY A 251 -12.60 -1.85 -3.11
C GLY A 251 -13.64 -2.59 -3.94
N ALA A 252 -14.67 -3.15 -3.31
CA ALA A 252 -15.74 -3.81 -4.01
C ALA A 252 -16.52 -2.79 -4.87
N GLY A 253 -16.35 -2.84 -6.20
CA GLY A 253 -17.31 -2.34 -7.19
C GLY A 253 -17.59 -0.84 -7.27
N THR A 254 -17.51 -0.10 -6.18
CA THR A 254 -17.94 1.31 -6.12
C THR A 254 -17.00 2.30 -6.80
N PHE A 255 -15.77 1.88 -7.11
CA PHE A 255 -14.75 2.74 -7.72
C PHE A 255 -14.43 2.38 -9.16
N GLU A 256 -15.20 1.48 -9.79
CA GLU A 256 -14.90 1.02 -11.14
C GLU A 256 -14.84 2.15 -12.16
N ASN A 257 -15.63 3.19 -12.00
CA ASN A 257 -15.70 4.35 -12.88
C ASN A 257 -15.02 5.61 -12.32
N PHE A 258 -14.12 5.46 -11.35
CA PHE A 258 -13.48 6.56 -10.66
C PHE A 258 -11.98 6.64 -11.00
N ILE A 259 -11.45 7.88 -11.11
CA ILE A 259 -10.02 8.22 -11.03
C ILE A 259 -9.83 9.39 -10.07
N LEU A 260 -8.64 9.59 -9.51
CA LEU A 260 -8.42 10.63 -8.50
C LEU A 260 -8.67 12.06 -9.00
N LEU A 261 -8.59 12.30 -10.32
CA LEU A 261 -8.99 13.59 -10.91
C LEU A 261 -10.47 13.93 -10.68
N ASP A 262 -11.32 12.92 -10.49
CA ASP A 262 -12.75 13.14 -10.26
C ASP A 262 -13.02 13.94 -8.96
N PHE A 263 -12.05 14.00 -8.03
CA PHE A 263 -12.15 14.89 -6.86
C PHE A 263 -12.15 16.39 -7.19
N LEU A 264 -11.71 16.78 -8.38
CA LEU A 264 -11.72 18.16 -8.84
C LEU A 264 -13.06 18.57 -9.47
N GLN A 265 -13.99 17.62 -9.68
CA GLN A 265 -15.32 17.92 -10.22
C GLN A 265 -16.19 18.61 -9.17
N GLU A 266 -17.12 19.49 -9.63
CA GLU A 266 -18.05 20.19 -8.77
C GLU A 266 -19.01 19.23 -8.04
N GLU A 267 -19.52 18.22 -8.75
CA GLU A 267 -20.30 17.15 -8.16
C GLU A 267 -19.36 16.15 -7.50
N SER A 268 -19.54 15.95 -6.21
CA SER A 268 -18.75 14.95 -5.48
C SER A 268 -19.00 13.56 -6.06
N PRO A 269 -17.96 12.86 -6.51
CA PRO A 269 -18.13 11.52 -7.03
C PRO A 269 -18.72 10.59 -5.95
N LYS A 270 -19.49 9.58 -6.36
CA LYS A 270 -19.91 8.51 -5.45
C LYS A 270 -18.70 7.63 -5.09
N CYS A 271 -18.02 7.93 -4.01
CA CYS A 271 -16.74 7.34 -3.66
C CYS A 271 -16.68 6.68 -2.28
N SER A 272 -17.86 6.38 -1.67
CA SER A 272 -17.91 5.68 -0.38
C SER A 272 -16.83 6.18 0.62
N PHE A 273 -16.11 5.29 1.31
CA PHE A 273 -15.08 5.64 2.28
C PHE A 273 -13.89 6.46 1.71
N LEU A 274 -13.70 6.48 0.39
CA LEU A 274 -12.64 7.28 -0.23
C LEU A 274 -12.91 8.78 -0.08
N CYS A 275 -14.18 9.18 -0.06
CA CYS A 275 -14.57 10.58 0.17
C CYS A 275 -14.16 11.09 1.54
N ASP A 276 -14.08 10.24 2.55
CA ASP A 276 -13.62 10.60 3.90
C ASP A 276 -12.16 11.03 3.91
N HIS A 277 -11.40 10.65 2.87
CA HIS A 277 -9.99 11.00 2.68
C HIS A 277 -9.77 12.05 1.57
N LYS A 278 -10.84 12.70 1.06
CA LYS A 278 -10.75 13.68 -0.03
C LYS A 278 -9.72 14.78 0.24
N ASP A 279 -9.66 15.29 1.47
CA ASP A 279 -8.70 16.35 1.86
C ASP A 279 -7.24 15.92 1.70
N TRP A 280 -6.93 14.64 1.87
CA TRP A 280 -5.61 14.10 1.62
C TRP A 280 -5.23 14.21 0.13
N TYR A 281 -6.10 13.80 -0.77
CA TYR A 281 -5.85 13.87 -2.22
C TYR A 281 -5.78 15.31 -2.73
N LEU A 282 -6.64 16.18 -2.18
CA LEU A 282 -6.65 17.59 -2.55
C LEU A 282 -5.36 18.33 -2.18
N LYS A 283 -4.57 17.87 -1.19
CA LYS A 283 -3.22 18.41 -0.90
C LYS A 283 -2.26 18.27 -2.09
N PHE A 284 -2.46 17.27 -2.93
CA PHE A 284 -1.67 17.05 -4.15
C PHE A 284 -2.28 17.77 -5.36
N LEU A 285 -3.58 17.79 -5.48
CA LEU A 285 -4.30 18.31 -6.64
C LEU A 285 -4.48 19.83 -6.62
N GLN A 286 -4.47 20.44 -5.43
CA GLN A 286 -4.71 21.87 -5.24
C GLN A 286 -3.70 22.45 -4.23
N ASN A 287 -3.47 23.77 -4.34
CA ASN A 287 -2.80 24.53 -3.29
C ASN A 287 -3.81 24.98 -2.19
N LYS A 288 -3.31 25.68 -1.17
CA LYS A 288 -4.13 26.18 -0.06
C LYS A 288 -5.22 27.18 -0.49
N ASN A 289 -5.06 27.83 -1.64
CA ASN A 289 -6.02 28.78 -2.20
C ASN A 289 -7.06 28.07 -3.09
N LYS A 290 -7.06 26.74 -3.12
CA LYS A 290 -7.87 25.88 -4.02
C LYS A 290 -7.56 26.06 -5.51
N GLU A 291 -6.42 26.63 -5.84
CA GLU A 291 -5.93 26.70 -7.21
C GLU A 291 -5.29 25.35 -7.56
N LEU A 292 -5.37 24.95 -8.83
CA LEU A 292 -4.82 23.69 -9.31
C LEU A 292 -3.30 23.62 -9.12
N ASN A 293 -2.81 22.51 -8.57
CA ASN A 293 -1.40 22.21 -8.50
C ASN A 293 -0.90 21.65 -9.84
N TYR A 294 -0.65 22.52 -10.79
CA TYR A 294 -0.27 22.14 -12.14
C TYR A 294 1.01 21.28 -12.18
N LYS A 295 1.98 21.54 -11.31
CA LYS A 295 3.20 20.71 -11.24
C LYS A 295 2.87 19.25 -10.99
N PHE A 296 1.99 18.98 -10.06
CA PHE A 296 1.56 17.61 -9.75
C PHE A 296 0.64 17.06 -10.83
N ILE A 297 -0.41 17.79 -11.22
CA ILE A 297 -1.41 17.35 -12.19
C ILE A 297 -0.76 16.98 -13.52
N ASN A 298 0.20 17.76 -13.99
CA ASN A 298 0.91 17.52 -15.24
C ASN A 298 1.69 16.20 -15.20
N SER A 299 2.46 15.97 -14.14
CA SER A 299 3.18 14.70 -13.96
C SER A 299 2.18 13.54 -13.84
N TYR A 300 1.08 13.73 -13.10
CA TYR A 300 0.10 12.71 -12.89
C TYR A 300 -0.62 12.30 -14.20
N VAL A 301 -1.10 13.27 -14.99
CA VAL A 301 -1.73 13.02 -16.29
C VAL A 301 -0.76 12.38 -17.29
N LYS A 302 0.50 12.81 -17.29
CA LYS A 302 1.55 12.15 -18.07
C LYS A 302 1.65 10.67 -17.76
N TYR A 303 1.64 10.29 -16.47
CA TYR A 303 1.71 8.90 -16.06
C TYR A 303 0.40 8.15 -16.29
N LEU A 304 -0.77 8.78 -16.10
CA LEU A 304 -2.05 8.19 -16.48
C LEU A 304 -2.09 7.82 -17.96
N LYS A 305 -1.66 8.73 -18.85
CA LYS A 305 -1.56 8.45 -20.29
C LYS A 305 -0.62 7.27 -20.55
N LYS A 306 0.61 7.32 -20.02
CA LYS A 306 1.62 6.28 -20.25
C LYS A 306 1.17 4.90 -19.74
N PHE A 307 0.61 4.82 -18.55
CA PHE A 307 0.26 3.54 -17.93
C PHE A 307 -1.07 2.97 -18.45
N SER A 308 -1.91 3.78 -19.08
CA SER A 308 -3.11 3.33 -19.77
C SER A 308 -2.87 2.93 -21.23
N GLU A 309 -1.68 3.08 -21.77
CA GLU A 309 -1.34 2.54 -23.09
C GLU A 309 -1.48 1.01 -23.09
N GLU A 310 -2.07 0.46 -24.15
CA GLU A 310 -2.29 -0.98 -24.29
C GLU A 310 -0.96 -1.74 -24.19
N VAL A 311 0.06 -1.28 -24.89
CA VAL A 311 1.40 -1.88 -24.89
C VAL A 311 2.01 -1.92 -23.48
N PHE A 312 1.79 -0.92 -22.64
CA PHE A 312 2.29 -0.93 -21.25
C PHE A 312 1.67 -2.07 -20.43
N VAL A 313 0.34 -2.23 -20.53
CA VAL A 313 -0.39 -3.27 -19.79
C VAL A 313 -0.02 -4.66 -20.29
N GLU A 314 0.06 -4.84 -21.63
CA GLU A 314 0.44 -6.11 -22.24
C GLU A 314 1.87 -6.53 -21.89
N ASP A 315 2.84 -5.62 -21.97
CA ASP A 315 4.23 -5.89 -21.61
C ASP A 315 4.38 -6.28 -20.14
N PHE A 316 3.68 -5.59 -19.26
CA PHE A 316 3.66 -5.95 -17.85
C PHE A 316 3.06 -7.35 -17.64
N LEU A 317 1.86 -7.61 -18.17
CA LEU A 317 1.19 -8.90 -18.02
C LEU A 317 2.03 -10.04 -18.62
N ARG A 318 2.60 -9.87 -19.79
CA ARG A 318 3.49 -10.86 -20.43
C ARG A 318 4.71 -11.18 -19.57
N LYS A 319 5.31 -10.18 -18.94
CA LYS A 319 6.47 -10.35 -18.06
C LYS A 319 6.14 -11.22 -16.83
N TYR A 320 4.94 -11.06 -16.29
CA TYR A 320 4.55 -11.71 -15.03
C TYR A 320 3.56 -12.88 -15.19
N GLU A 321 3.14 -13.21 -16.41
CA GLU A 321 2.13 -14.21 -16.72
C GLU A 321 2.32 -15.54 -15.99
N LYS A 322 3.52 -16.13 -16.09
CA LYS A 322 3.81 -17.41 -15.44
C LYS A 322 3.64 -17.35 -13.92
N LYS A 323 4.05 -16.25 -13.29
CA LYS A 323 3.99 -16.06 -11.85
C LYS A 323 2.56 -15.80 -11.39
N ILE A 324 1.81 -15.00 -12.14
CA ILE A 324 0.37 -14.75 -11.90
C ILE A 324 -0.41 -16.06 -11.97
N LYS A 325 -0.18 -16.86 -13.01
CA LYS A 325 -0.82 -18.16 -13.18
C LYS A 325 -0.50 -19.09 -12.01
N SER A 326 0.77 -19.24 -11.65
CA SER A 326 1.20 -20.08 -10.54
C SER A 326 0.59 -19.64 -9.20
N TYR A 327 0.45 -18.34 -8.97
CA TYR A 327 -0.19 -17.82 -7.77
C TYR A 327 -1.67 -18.11 -7.72
N ASN A 328 -2.37 -17.86 -8.83
CA ASN A 328 -3.79 -18.19 -8.95
C ASN A 328 -4.06 -19.67 -8.70
N GLU A 329 -3.26 -20.56 -9.31
CA GLU A 329 -3.36 -22.01 -9.13
C GLU A 329 -3.12 -22.43 -7.68
N SER A 330 -2.09 -21.87 -7.03
CA SER A 330 -1.77 -22.16 -5.63
C SER A 330 -2.88 -21.70 -4.67
N ILE A 331 -3.40 -20.49 -4.87
CA ILE A 331 -4.48 -19.95 -4.06
C ILE A 331 -5.76 -20.75 -4.29
N TYR A 332 -6.09 -21.09 -5.54
CA TYR A 332 -7.27 -21.89 -5.87
C TYR A 332 -7.22 -23.28 -5.23
N ALA A 333 -6.07 -23.96 -5.30
CA ALA A 333 -5.88 -25.27 -4.69
C ALA A 333 -6.02 -25.24 -3.16
N ASP A 334 -5.53 -24.19 -2.51
CA ASP A 334 -5.68 -23.98 -1.06
C ASP A 334 -7.13 -23.66 -0.69
N TYR A 335 -7.79 -22.86 -1.50
CA TYR A 335 -9.18 -22.44 -1.27
C TYR A 335 -10.18 -23.60 -1.37
N SER A 336 -9.90 -24.60 -2.18
CA SER A 336 -10.73 -25.81 -2.27
C SER A 336 -10.73 -26.64 -0.99
N LYS A 337 -9.68 -26.49 -0.16
CA LYS A 337 -9.49 -27.20 1.12
C LYS A 337 -9.98 -26.39 2.33
N THR A 338 -10.00 -25.09 2.22
CA THR A 338 -10.41 -24.16 3.29
C THR A 338 -11.65 -23.39 2.87
N ASP A 339 -12.48 -22.94 3.80
CA ASP A 339 -13.76 -22.29 3.50
C ASP A 339 -13.73 -21.27 2.34
N ARG A 340 -14.68 -21.45 1.42
CA ARG A 340 -15.00 -20.54 0.32
C ARG A 340 -15.67 -19.24 0.77
N ILE A 341 -15.57 -18.89 2.05
CA ILE A 341 -16.18 -17.67 2.55
C ILE A 341 -15.34 -16.48 2.11
N THR A 342 -15.86 -15.77 1.13
CA THR A 342 -15.39 -14.46 0.74
C THR A 342 -15.73 -13.45 1.83
N TRP A 343 -14.76 -12.66 2.23
CA TRP A 343 -15.03 -11.58 3.16
C TRP A 343 -15.74 -10.43 2.43
N GLU A 344 -16.90 -10.00 2.93
CA GLU A 344 -17.66 -8.82 2.45
C GLU A 344 -17.85 -8.74 0.92
N GLY A 345 -18.09 -9.85 0.24
CA GLY A 345 -18.32 -9.83 -1.20
C GLY A 345 -17.09 -9.58 -2.07
N LEU A 346 -15.89 -9.54 -1.51
CA LEU A 346 -14.63 -9.43 -2.23
C LEU A 346 -14.24 -10.70 -2.97
N GLY A 347 -15.18 -11.29 -3.66
CA GLY A 347 -15.22 -12.65 -4.15
C GLY A 347 -14.24 -13.09 -5.21
N LEU A 348 -13.24 -12.31 -5.58
CA LEU A 348 -12.27 -12.70 -6.61
C LEU A 348 -10.97 -13.19 -5.97
N PHE A 349 -10.84 -14.49 -5.76
CA PHE A 349 -9.58 -15.12 -5.37
C PHE A 349 -8.68 -15.45 -6.56
N VAL A 350 -9.19 -15.36 -7.78
CA VAL A 350 -8.42 -15.51 -9.02
C VAL A 350 -8.31 -14.15 -9.70
N TYR A 351 -7.10 -13.74 -10.04
CA TYR A 351 -6.88 -12.51 -10.78
C TYR A 351 -7.45 -12.62 -12.20
N ASP A 352 -8.35 -11.71 -12.56
CA ASP A 352 -8.85 -11.53 -13.91
C ASP A 352 -7.83 -10.74 -14.73
N SER A 353 -7.19 -11.37 -15.72
CA SER A 353 -6.18 -10.73 -16.58
C SER A 353 -6.74 -9.55 -17.39
N SER A 354 -8.06 -9.51 -17.64
CA SER A 354 -8.70 -8.38 -18.33
C SER A 354 -8.88 -7.15 -17.44
N TYR A 355 -8.67 -7.27 -16.13
CA TYR A 355 -8.94 -6.19 -15.18
C TYR A 355 -8.11 -4.93 -15.45
N LEU A 356 -6.78 -5.09 -15.61
CA LEU A 356 -5.91 -3.94 -15.88
C LEU A 356 -6.23 -3.29 -17.24
N SER A 357 -6.55 -4.07 -18.26
CA SER A 357 -6.96 -3.54 -19.56
C SER A 357 -8.25 -2.72 -19.47
N LYS A 358 -9.27 -3.23 -18.75
CA LYS A 358 -10.51 -2.48 -18.51
C LYS A 358 -10.26 -1.18 -17.73
N ARG A 359 -9.35 -1.19 -16.77
CA ARG A 359 -8.96 0.02 -16.03
C ARG A 359 -8.21 1.00 -16.93
N ALA A 360 -7.32 0.52 -17.79
CA ALA A 360 -6.62 1.34 -18.77
C ALA A 360 -7.58 2.01 -19.76
N ASP A 361 -8.58 1.27 -20.27
CA ASP A 361 -9.65 1.80 -21.13
C ASP A 361 -10.44 2.91 -20.42
N LEU A 362 -10.83 2.68 -19.18
CA LEU A 362 -11.52 3.68 -18.36
C LEU A 362 -10.70 4.96 -18.23
N ILE A 363 -9.40 4.84 -17.90
CA ILE A 363 -8.50 5.99 -17.74
C ILE A 363 -8.40 6.77 -19.05
N ARG A 364 -8.19 6.10 -20.20
CA ARG A 364 -8.14 6.74 -21.51
C ARG A 364 -9.43 7.49 -21.84
N ASN A 365 -10.58 6.86 -21.61
CA ASN A 365 -11.87 7.48 -21.84
C ASN A 365 -12.09 8.72 -20.97
N LYS A 366 -11.72 8.65 -19.70
CA LYS A 366 -11.83 9.80 -18.77
C LYS A 366 -10.90 10.94 -19.17
N ILE A 367 -9.64 10.66 -19.48
CA ILE A 367 -8.67 11.68 -19.92
C ILE A 367 -9.17 12.36 -21.20
N ASN A 368 -9.67 11.60 -22.18
CA ASN A 368 -10.22 12.15 -23.41
C ASN A 368 -11.48 12.97 -23.19
N SER A 369 -12.36 12.58 -22.26
CA SER A 369 -13.57 13.34 -21.93
C SER A 369 -13.26 14.68 -21.25
N ILE A 370 -12.14 14.77 -20.55
CA ILE A 370 -11.67 16.01 -19.90
C ILE A 370 -11.10 17.00 -20.94
N LYS A 371 -11.03 16.65 -22.25
CA LYS A 371 -10.47 17.48 -23.32
C LYS A 371 -9.10 18.09 -22.98
N LEU A 372 -8.25 17.28 -22.36
CA LEU A 372 -6.87 17.66 -22.05
C LEU A 372 -6.01 17.92 -23.31
N GLU A 373 -6.61 17.75 -24.50
CA GLU A 373 -5.97 18.00 -25.80
C GLU A 373 -5.58 19.47 -26.02
N ASN A 374 -6.18 20.39 -25.25
CA ASN A 374 -5.90 21.82 -25.32
C ASN A 374 -4.85 22.30 -24.30
N ILE A 375 -4.17 21.37 -23.62
CA ILE A 375 -3.09 21.71 -22.68
C ILE A 375 -1.80 21.87 -23.48
N SER A 376 -1.42 23.10 -23.82
CA SER A 376 -0.10 23.38 -24.38
C SER A 376 0.96 23.49 -23.29
N ILE A 377 2.09 22.81 -23.44
CA ILE A 377 3.26 22.99 -22.58
C ILE A 377 4.03 24.17 -23.12
N SER A 378 3.95 25.33 -22.44
CA SER A 378 4.90 26.40 -22.71
C SER A 378 6.25 26.02 -22.10
N SER A 379 7.23 25.75 -22.95
CA SER A 379 8.57 25.35 -22.54
C SER A 379 9.38 26.45 -21.85
N SER A 380 8.88 27.68 -21.81
CA SER A 380 9.64 28.83 -21.32
C SER A 380 9.56 29.09 -19.83
N LYS A 381 8.59 28.51 -19.08
CA LYS A 381 8.44 28.73 -17.63
C LYS A 381 7.95 27.55 -16.80
N GLY A 382 7.83 26.36 -17.35
CA GLY A 382 7.35 25.18 -16.60
C GLY A 382 5.88 25.24 -16.17
N PHE A 383 5.06 26.05 -16.82
CA PHE A 383 3.62 26.16 -16.60
C PHE A 383 2.86 25.62 -17.78
N PHE A 384 1.75 24.93 -17.53
CA PHE A 384 0.75 24.69 -18.54
C PHE A 384 -0.09 25.96 -18.69
N ILE A 385 -0.21 26.45 -19.91
CA ILE A 385 -1.18 27.47 -20.27
C ILE A 385 -2.34 26.72 -20.91
N PHE A 386 -3.51 26.81 -20.29
CA PHE A 386 -4.76 26.36 -20.90
C PHE A 386 -5.19 27.43 -21.90
N GLU A 387 -4.90 27.20 -23.19
CA GLU A 387 -5.52 27.98 -24.25
C GLU A 387 -6.84 27.28 -24.63
N ASP A 388 -7.96 28.02 -24.54
CA ASP A 388 -9.30 27.57 -24.87
C ASP A 388 -9.86 26.39 -24.08
N TYR A 389 -9.87 26.52 -22.74
CA TYR A 389 -10.62 25.63 -21.90
C TYR A 389 -12.08 26.11 -21.76
N GLN A 390 -12.96 25.59 -22.58
CA GLN A 390 -14.41 25.59 -22.25
C GLN A 390 -14.67 24.37 -21.36
N ALA A 391 -14.46 24.58 -20.08
CA ALA A 391 -14.68 23.56 -19.07
C ALA A 391 -16.14 23.21 -18.97
N SER A 392 -16.45 21.97 -19.24
CA SER A 392 -17.69 21.41 -18.75
C SER A 392 -17.56 20.78 -17.35
N ASN A 393 -16.34 20.51 -16.85
CA ASN A 393 -16.18 19.70 -15.65
C ASN A 393 -15.09 20.14 -14.67
N PHE A 394 -14.33 21.23 -14.94
CA PHE A 394 -13.41 21.80 -13.95
C PHE A 394 -13.57 23.31 -13.89
N PRO A 395 -13.81 23.90 -12.71
CA PRO A 395 -13.81 25.34 -12.58
C PRO A 395 -12.37 25.85 -12.66
N VAL A 396 -11.86 26.06 -13.87
CA VAL A 396 -10.58 26.75 -14.07
C VAL A 396 -10.88 28.22 -14.19
N LYS A 397 -10.69 28.99 -13.12
CA LYS A 397 -10.51 30.42 -13.27
C LYS A 397 -9.10 30.64 -13.83
N GLY A 398 -9.04 30.81 -15.14
CA GLY A 398 -7.79 31.19 -15.79
C GLY A 398 -7.36 32.59 -15.34
N LYS A 399 -6.14 32.75 -14.99
CA LYS A 399 -5.25 33.86 -15.32
C LYS A 399 -3.84 33.32 -15.42
#